data_55c35ac57b2a43abf1b981ac4618f303
#
_entry.id   55c35ac57b2a43abf1b981ac4618f303
#
_cell.length_a   1.000
_cell.length_b   1.000
_cell.length_c   1.000
_cell.angle_alpha   90.00
_cell.angle_beta   90.00
_cell.angle_gamma   90.00
#
_symmetry.space_group_name_H-M   'P 1'
#
loop_
_entity.id
_entity.type
_entity.pdbx_description
1 polymer ?
#
loop_
_entity_poly.entity_id
_entity_poly.type
_entity_poly.pdbx_seq_one_letter_code
_entity_poly.pdbx_strand_id
1 'polypeptide(L)'
;MRRQFDQQLALLNRELIEMGALCEEVIALAAKALTEGDPALAAQVGPLDTEIDQKERTIESLCLKLLLQQQPVARDLRQISAALKMITDMERIGDQAEDISEIVTFLRGRTAEHDDMLCQMARATISMVTESVDAYIKHDTIKAEAVLAADDTVDAYFEQVKHALIGRIAADPADGEYALDLLMIAKYFERIGDHATNIAEWVIFSITGRHKEG
;
A
#
# COMPACT_ATOMS: atom_id res chain seq x y z
N MET A 1 -30.49 -19.10 -1.50
CA MET A 1 -29.83 -18.01 -2.27
C MET A 1 -29.15 -17.02 -1.34
N ARG A 2 -29.82 -16.25 -0.46
CA ARG A 2 -29.19 -15.24 0.42
C ARG A 2 -28.03 -15.79 1.29
N ARG A 3 -28.23 -16.95 1.95
CA ARG A 3 -27.17 -17.57 2.77
C ARG A 3 -25.89 -17.91 2.00
N GLN A 4 -25.99 -18.30 0.73
CA GLN A 4 -24.85 -18.59 -0.11
C GLN A 4 -24.12 -17.29 -0.50
N PHE A 5 -24.87 -16.22 -0.78
CA PHE A 5 -24.33 -14.89 -1.03
C PHE A 5 -23.56 -14.37 0.18
N ASP A 6 -24.16 -14.45 1.38
CA ASP A 6 -23.51 -14.00 2.62
C ASP A 6 -22.21 -14.77 2.90
N GLN A 7 -22.17 -16.08 2.58
CA GLN A 7 -20.94 -16.87 2.69
C GLN A 7 -19.85 -16.43 1.70
N GLN A 8 -20.22 -16.09 0.46
CA GLN A 8 -19.27 -15.60 -0.53
C GLN A 8 -18.78 -14.19 -0.21
N LEU A 9 -19.62 -13.34 0.35
CA LEU A 9 -19.23 -12.03 0.83
C LEU A 9 -18.26 -12.11 2.02
N ALA A 10 -18.50 -13.06 2.93
CA ALA A 10 -17.57 -13.34 4.02
C ALA A 10 -16.23 -13.91 3.52
N LEU A 11 -16.23 -14.68 2.41
CA LEU A 11 -15.01 -15.13 1.75
C LEU A 11 -14.26 -13.92 1.14
N LEU A 12 -14.96 -13.04 0.41
CA LEU A 12 -14.38 -11.82 -0.14
C LEU A 12 -13.66 -11.00 0.92
N ASN A 13 -14.29 -10.79 2.08
CA ASN A 13 -13.68 -10.05 3.17
C ASN A 13 -12.40 -10.74 3.71
N ARG A 14 -12.39 -12.07 3.81
CA ARG A 14 -11.19 -12.81 4.23
C ARG A 14 -10.04 -12.67 3.23
N GLU A 15 -10.32 -12.82 1.94
CA GLU A 15 -9.30 -12.68 0.89
C GLU A 15 -8.71 -11.27 0.89
N LEU A 16 -9.54 -10.24 1.12
CA LEU A 16 -9.06 -8.85 1.27
C LEU A 16 -8.19 -8.65 2.51
N ILE A 17 -8.52 -9.27 3.64
CA ILE A 17 -7.69 -9.25 4.85
C ILE A 17 -6.32 -9.90 4.57
N GLU A 18 -6.33 -11.07 3.93
CA GLU A 18 -5.10 -11.80 3.59
C GLU A 18 -4.23 -11.00 2.61
N MET A 19 -4.83 -10.37 1.59
CA MET A 19 -4.12 -9.48 0.66
C MET A 19 -3.55 -8.25 1.39
N GLY A 20 -4.31 -7.64 2.32
CA GLY A 20 -3.82 -6.54 3.15
C GLY A 20 -2.62 -6.91 4.00
N ALA A 21 -2.65 -8.11 4.62
CA ALA A 21 -1.51 -8.61 5.38
C ALA A 21 -0.25 -8.82 4.51
N LEU A 22 -0.42 -9.29 3.27
CA LEU A 22 0.69 -9.40 2.32
C LEU A 22 1.25 -8.02 1.93
N CYS A 23 0.39 -7.01 1.71
CA CYS A 23 0.84 -5.64 1.46
C CYS A 23 1.64 -5.08 2.64
N GLU A 24 1.19 -5.30 3.87
CA GLU A 24 1.92 -4.89 5.07
C GLU A 24 3.28 -5.60 5.17
N GLU A 25 3.31 -6.90 4.93
CA GLU A 25 4.53 -7.72 4.99
C GLU A 25 5.55 -7.29 3.93
N VAL A 26 5.12 -7.08 2.68
CA VAL A 26 6.01 -6.72 1.58
C VAL A 26 6.64 -5.33 1.78
N ILE A 27 5.88 -4.35 2.27
CA ILE A 27 6.42 -3.00 2.59
C ILE A 27 7.41 -3.08 3.74
N ALA A 28 7.07 -3.82 4.81
CA ALA A 28 7.95 -3.99 5.98
C ALA A 28 9.25 -4.68 5.60
N LEU A 29 9.20 -5.67 4.71
CA LEU A 29 10.37 -6.39 4.21
C LEU A 29 11.26 -5.49 3.34
N ALA A 30 10.67 -4.70 2.41
CA ALA A 30 11.40 -3.74 1.60
C ALA A 30 12.08 -2.66 2.47
N ALA A 31 11.36 -2.12 3.47
CA ALA A 31 11.91 -1.16 4.42
C ALA A 31 13.04 -1.75 5.28
N LYS A 32 12.92 -3.01 5.68
CA LYS A 32 13.96 -3.72 6.41
C LYS A 32 15.19 -3.97 5.54
N ALA A 33 15.01 -4.41 4.29
CA ALA A 33 16.10 -4.59 3.34
C ALA A 33 16.88 -3.30 3.12
N LEU A 34 16.18 -2.17 3.02
CA LEU A 34 16.77 -0.84 2.90
C LEU A 34 17.59 -0.46 4.14
N THR A 35 17.04 -0.69 5.34
CA THR A 35 17.68 -0.30 6.59
C THR A 35 18.93 -1.13 6.89
N GLU A 36 18.88 -2.43 6.62
CA GLU A 36 19.98 -3.36 6.85
C GLU A 36 20.97 -3.41 5.67
N GLY A 37 20.60 -2.86 4.51
CA GLY A 37 21.40 -2.93 3.27
C GLY A 37 21.58 -4.38 2.79
N ASP A 38 20.58 -5.24 3.04
CA ASP A 38 20.66 -6.68 2.78
C ASP A 38 19.95 -7.08 1.47
N PRO A 39 20.73 -7.42 0.41
CA PRO A 39 20.15 -7.87 -0.85
C PRO A 39 19.38 -9.20 -0.75
N ALA A 40 19.68 -10.03 0.28
CA ALA A 40 18.97 -11.29 0.47
C ALA A 40 17.56 -11.07 1.02
N LEU A 41 17.36 -10.02 1.81
CA LEU A 41 16.01 -9.57 2.21
C LEU A 41 15.28 -8.96 1.01
N ALA A 42 15.94 -8.10 0.24
CA ALA A 42 15.36 -7.52 -0.97
C ALA A 42 14.87 -8.60 -1.95
N ALA A 43 15.62 -9.67 -2.15
CA ALA A 43 15.23 -10.77 -3.03
C ALA A 43 13.98 -11.56 -2.56
N GLN A 44 13.52 -11.38 -1.33
CA GLN A 44 12.32 -12.03 -0.82
C GLN A 44 11.04 -11.23 -1.11
N VAL A 45 11.17 -9.98 -1.57
CA VAL A 45 10.02 -9.10 -1.87
C VAL A 45 9.27 -9.58 -3.11
N GLY A 46 9.95 -9.89 -4.21
CA GLY A 46 9.31 -10.34 -5.46
C GLY A 46 8.39 -11.57 -5.31
N PRO A 47 8.77 -12.63 -4.55
CA PRO A 47 7.83 -13.71 -4.24
C PRO A 47 6.55 -13.27 -3.52
N LEU A 48 6.62 -12.30 -2.60
CA LEU A 48 5.44 -11.76 -1.92
C LEU A 48 4.57 -10.93 -2.86
N ASP A 49 5.18 -10.14 -3.73
CA ASP A 49 4.48 -9.39 -4.76
C ASP A 49 3.72 -10.33 -5.71
N THR A 50 4.35 -11.41 -6.15
CA THR A 50 3.68 -12.48 -6.92
C THR A 50 2.45 -13.07 -6.20
N GLU A 51 2.50 -13.18 -4.86
CA GLU A 51 1.35 -13.65 -4.07
C GLU A 51 0.23 -12.59 -4.01
N ILE A 52 0.57 -11.31 -3.94
CA ILE A 52 -0.38 -10.18 -4.01
C ILE A 52 -1.10 -10.20 -5.35
N ASP A 53 -0.40 -10.35 -6.46
CA ASP A 53 -0.93 -10.52 -7.80
C ASP A 53 -1.93 -11.68 -7.91
N GLN A 54 -1.58 -12.82 -7.33
CA GLN A 54 -2.47 -13.98 -7.32
C GLN A 54 -3.72 -13.75 -6.49
N LYS A 55 -3.62 -13.01 -5.38
CA LYS A 55 -4.76 -12.58 -4.56
C LYS A 55 -5.66 -11.63 -5.32
N GLU A 56 -5.10 -10.63 -6.02
CA GLU A 56 -5.88 -9.73 -6.87
C GLU A 56 -6.78 -10.51 -7.84
N ARG A 57 -6.21 -11.41 -8.63
CA ARG A 57 -6.94 -12.24 -9.60
C ARG A 57 -8.01 -13.11 -8.95
N THR A 58 -7.72 -13.64 -7.77
CA THR A 58 -8.66 -14.48 -7.01
C THR A 58 -9.85 -13.66 -6.51
N ILE A 59 -9.59 -12.49 -5.95
CA ILE A 59 -10.62 -11.57 -5.45
C ILE A 59 -11.45 -11.00 -6.60
N GLU A 60 -10.82 -10.60 -7.71
CA GLU A 60 -11.51 -10.15 -8.91
C GLU A 60 -12.51 -11.21 -9.41
N SER A 61 -12.05 -12.44 -9.57
CA SER A 61 -12.89 -13.57 -9.98
C SER A 61 -14.07 -13.80 -9.02
N LEU A 62 -13.85 -13.67 -7.72
CA LEU A 62 -14.90 -13.78 -6.71
C LEU A 62 -15.92 -12.64 -6.81
N CYS A 63 -15.46 -11.40 -7.00
CA CYS A 63 -16.32 -10.23 -7.19
C CYS A 63 -17.20 -10.38 -8.43
N LEU A 64 -16.62 -10.78 -9.56
CA LEU A 64 -17.36 -11.03 -10.80
C LEU A 64 -18.41 -12.13 -10.62
N LYS A 65 -18.09 -13.20 -9.91
CA LYS A 65 -19.03 -14.28 -9.59
C LYS A 65 -20.20 -13.77 -8.73
N LEU A 66 -19.91 -12.93 -7.71
CA LEU A 66 -20.94 -12.33 -6.86
C LEU A 66 -21.89 -11.43 -7.66
N LEU A 67 -21.35 -10.62 -8.60
CA LEU A 67 -22.15 -9.76 -9.48
C LEU A 67 -23.06 -10.54 -10.44
N LEU A 68 -22.54 -11.63 -11.03
CA LEU A 68 -23.26 -12.40 -12.04
C LEU A 68 -24.33 -13.34 -11.47
N GLN A 69 -24.08 -13.93 -10.32
CA GLN A 69 -24.89 -15.05 -9.83
C GLN A 69 -26.01 -14.66 -8.85
N GLN A 70 -25.94 -13.49 -8.22
CA GLN A 70 -26.72 -13.26 -7.00
C GLN A 70 -27.62 -12.01 -7.02
N GLN A 71 -27.62 -11.22 -8.07
CA GLN A 71 -28.38 -9.95 -8.15
C GLN A 71 -28.22 -9.11 -6.86
N PRO A 72 -27.01 -8.60 -6.55
CA PRO A 72 -26.75 -7.89 -5.33
C PRO A 72 -27.65 -6.65 -5.18
N VAL A 73 -28.12 -6.37 -3.96
CA VAL A 73 -28.83 -5.11 -3.69
C VAL A 73 -27.84 -3.95 -3.63
N ALA A 74 -28.34 -2.71 -3.71
CA ALA A 74 -27.51 -1.51 -3.87
C ALA A 74 -26.31 -1.42 -2.88
N ARG A 75 -26.49 -1.83 -1.63
CA ARG A 75 -25.41 -1.86 -0.64
C ARG A 75 -24.35 -2.90 -0.98
N ASP A 76 -24.78 -4.11 -1.30
CA ASP A 76 -23.88 -5.22 -1.63
C ASP A 76 -23.09 -4.89 -2.91
N LEU A 77 -23.75 -4.24 -3.89
CA LEU A 77 -23.12 -3.80 -5.12
C LEU A 77 -22.00 -2.78 -4.85
N ARG A 78 -22.23 -1.80 -3.99
CA ARG A 78 -21.21 -0.81 -3.62
C ARG A 78 -20.00 -1.47 -2.94
N GLN A 79 -20.23 -2.42 -2.04
CA GLN A 79 -19.17 -3.14 -1.35
C GLN A 79 -18.31 -3.95 -2.32
N ILE A 80 -18.93 -4.67 -3.27
CA ILE A 80 -18.21 -5.43 -4.30
C ILE A 80 -17.45 -4.49 -5.23
N SER A 81 -18.05 -3.36 -5.63
CA SER A 81 -17.40 -2.38 -6.49
C SER A 81 -16.20 -1.71 -5.82
N ALA A 82 -16.31 -1.39 -4.54
CA ALA A 82 -15.19 -0.88 -3.76
C ALA A 82 -14.06 -1.92 -3.67
N ALA A 83 -14.38 -3.18 -3.37
CA ALA A 83 -13.40 -4.26 -3.33
C ALA A 83 -12.60 -4.38 -4.64
N LEU A 84 -13.29 -4.34 -5.80
CA LEU A 84 -12.65 -4.38 -7.13
C LEU A 84 -11.67 -3.23 -7.38
N LYS A 85 -11.91 -2.08 -6.79
CA LYS A 85 -11.00 -0.93 -6.90
C LYS A 85 -9.84 -1.03 -5.91
N MET A 86 -10.15 -1.41 -4.69
CA MET A 86 -9.15 -1.57 -3.64
C MET A 86 -8.07 -2.58 -4.02
N ILE A 87 -8.42 -3.72 -4.64
CA ILE A 87 -7.41 -4.74 -4.99
C ILE A 87 -6.41 -4.23 -6.02
N THR A 88 -6.82 -3.34 -6.93
CA THR A 88 -5.90 -2.71 -7.88
C THR A 88 -4.92 -1.77 -7.16
N ASP A 89 -5.39 -0.98 -6.18
CA ASP A 89 -4.49 -0.17 -5.36
C ASP A 89 -3.56 -1.04 -4.49
N MET A 90 -4.05 -2.18 -3.99
CA MET A 90 -3.25 -3.12 -3.20
C MET A 90 -2.18 -3.83 -4.06
N GLU A 91 -2.47 -4.18 -5.31
CA GLU A 91 -1.47 -4.70 -6.26
C GLU A 91 -0.40 -3.64 -6.53
N ARG A 92 -0.78 -2.38 -6.77
CA ARG A 92 0.17 -1.28 -6.93
C ARG A 92 1.06 -1.06 -5.71
N ILE A 93 0.57 -1.31 -4.52
CA ILE A 93 1.39 -1.27 -3.30
C ILE A 93 2.48 -2.35 -3.34
N GLY A 94 2.17 -3.56 -3.80
CA GLY A 94 3.14 -4.62 -4.04
C GLY A 94 4.22 -4.20 -5.03
N ASP A 95 3.81 -3.75 -6.24
CA ASP A 95 4.69 -3.23 -7.29
C ASP A 95 5.68 -2.17 -6.73
N GLN A 96 5.19 -1.18 -5.96
CA GLN A 96 6.06 -0.14 -5.40
C GLN A 96 7.05 -0.69 -4.37
N ALA A 97 6.66 -1.69 -3.58
CA ALA A 97 7.57 -2.33 -2.64
C ALA A 97 8.65 -3.16 -3.36
N GLU A 98 8.32 -3.81 -4.49
CA GLU A 98 9.28 -4.48 -5.35
C GLU A 98 10.26 -3.47 -5.96
N ASP A 99 9.78 -2.35 -6.51
CA ASP A 99 10.60 -1.25 -7.03
C ASP A 99 11.61 -0.73 -5.97
N ILE A 100 11.18 -0.57 -4.70
CA ILE A 100 12.06 -0.21 -3.59
C ILE A 100 13.15 -1.28 -3.42
N SER A 101 12.78 -2.56 -3.42
CA SER A 101 13.70 -3.67 -3.21
C SER A 101 14.74 -3.80 -4.34
N GLU A 102 14.33 -3.53 -5.57
CA GLU A 102 15.26 -3.49 -6.72
C GLU A 102 16.33 -2.42 -6.50
N ILE A 103 15.94 -1.20 -6.10
CA ILE A 103 16.90 -0.12 -5.84
C ILE A 103 17.86 -0.51 -4.71
N VAL A 104 17.39 -1.17 -3.66
CA VAL A 104 18.25 -1.63 -2.54
C VAL A 104 19.41 -2.48 -3.04
N THR A 105 19.21 -3.30 -4.09
CA THR A 105 20.29 -4.11 -4.67
C THR A 105 21.40 -3.27 -5.30
N PHE A 106 21.10 -2.07 -5.79
CA PHE A 106 22.07 -1.13 -6.38
C PHE A 106 22.80 -0.30 -5.34
N LEU A 107 22.30 -0.20 -4.11
CA LEU A 107 22.96 0.56 -3.03
C LEU A 107 24.28 -0.07 -2.55
N ARG A 108 24.61 -1.28 -3.02
CA ARG A 108 25.89 -1.99 -2.75
C ARG A 108 26.21 -2.14 -1.26
N GLY A 109 25.20 -2.41 -0.45
CA GLY A 109 25.33 -2.56 1.01
C GLY A 109 25.44 -1.23 1.78
N ARG A 110 25.26 -0.10 1.11
CA ARG A 110 25.04 1.17 1.82
C ARG A 110 23.64 1.12 2.44
N THR A 111 23.57 1.49 3.70
CA THR A 111 22.33 1.43 4.48
C THR A 111 21.71 2.82 4.64
N ALA A 112 20.40 2.87 4.75
CA ALA A 112 19.67 4.06 5.20
C ALA A 112 19.52 4.08 6.75
N GLU A 113 20.34 3.31 7.48
CA GLU A 113 20.24 3.16 8.94
C GLU A 113 20.27 4.50 9.71
N HIS A 114 20.91 5.51 9.14
CA HIS A 114 20.99 6.86 9.74
C HIS A 114 19.98 7.85 9.15
N ASP A 115 19.08 7.40 8.27
CA ASP A 115 18.00 8.22 7.74
C ASP A 115 16.71 7.98 8.51
N ASP A 116 16.64 8.55 9.72
CA ASP A 116 15.47 8.44 10.59
C ASP A 116 14.17 8.87 9.90
N MET A 117 14.23 9.84 8.96
CA MET A 117 13.05 10.35 8.26
C MET A 117 12.50 9.33 7.28
N LEU A 118 13.36 8.67 6.50
CA LEU A 118 12.96 7.63 5.57
C LEU A 118 12.35 6.41 6.30
N CYS A 119 12.93 6.04 7.45
CA CYS A 119 12.38 5.00 8.31
C CYS A 119 11.01 5.38 8.90
N GLN A 120 10.82 6.65 9.30
CA GLN A 120 9.54 7.15 9.80
C GLN A 120 8.49 7.21 8.69
N MET A 121 8.88 7.64 7.48
CA MET A 121 8.04 7.62 6.29
C MET A 121 7.52 6.20 5.99
N ALA A 122 8.42 5.20 5.96
CA ALA A 122 8.04 3.80 5.76
C ALA A 122 7.03 3.31 6.81
N ARG A 123 7.24 3.62 8.10
CA ARG A 123 6.31 3.25 9.17
C ARG A 123 4.95 3.93 9.02
N ALA A 124 4.93 5.22 8.67
CA ALA A 124 3.69 5.95 8.44
C ALA A 124 2.90 5.32 7.27
N THR A 125 3.57 4.98 6.20
CA THR A 125 2.98 4.34 5.03
C THR A 125 2.41 2.96 5.36
N ILE A 126 3.14 2.11 6.10
CA ILE A 126 2.64 0.81 6.59
C ILE A 126 1.36 1.02 7.41
N SER A 127 1.36 1.99 8.33
CA SER A 127 0.18 2.28 9.16
C SER A 127 -1.03 2.70 8.31
N MET A 128 -0.84 3.53 7.28
CA MET A 128 -1.91 3.96 6.37
C MET A 128 -2.53 2.77 5.64
N VAL A 129 -1.72 1.85 5.12
CA VAL A 129 -2.20 0.64 4.41
C VAL A 129 -3.00 -0.24 5.37
N THR A 130 -2.44 -0.55 6.55
CA THR A 130 -3.11 -1.38 7.57
C THR A 130 -4.46 -0.77 8.00
N GLU A 131 -4.48 0.53 8.29
CA GLU A 131 -5.67 1.24 8.75
C GLU A 131 -6.74 1.36 7.64
N SER A 132 -6.35 1.48 6.36
CA SER A 132 -7.29 1.55 5.24
C SER A 132 -8.03 0.21 5.03
N VAL A 133 -7.32 -0.91 5.11
CA VAL A 133 -7.92 -2.26 5.04
C VAL A 133 -8.81 -2.53 6.26
N ASP A 134 -8.34 -2.18 7.45
CA ASP A 134 -9.09 -2.28 8.69
C ASP A 134 -10.42 -1.47 8.63
N ALA A 135 -10.37 -0.26 8.07
CA ALA A 135 -11.54 0.60 7.91
C ALA A 135 -12.60 -0.06 7.01
N TYR A 136 -12.18 -0.74 5.92
CA TYR A 136 -13.09 -1.48 5.06
C TYR A 136 -13.79 -2.61 5.82
N ILE A 137 -13.01 -3.43 6.54
CA ILE A 137 -13.52 -4.61 7.25
C ILE A 137 -14.50 -4.22 8.36
N LYS A 138 -14.18 -3.15 9.10
CA LYS A 138 -14.98 -2.65 10.22
C LYS A 138 -16.12 -1.73 9.78
N HIS A 139 -16.19 -1.36 8.49
CA HIS A 139 -17.10 -0.33 7.97
C HIS A 139 -16.98 0.99 8.76
N ASP A 140 -15.75 1.42 9.00
CA ASP A 140 -15.42 2.56 9.85
C ASP A 140 -14.98 3.76 9.01
N THR A 141 -15.89 4.72 8.79
CA THR A 141 -15.59 5.95 8.04
C THR A 141 -14.66 6.88 8.79
N ILE A 142 -14.67 6.89 10.13
CA ILE A 142 -13.78 7.73 10.93
C ILE A 142 -12.34 7.28 10.76
N LYS A 143 -12.12 5.95 10.77
CA LYS A 143 -10.81 5.37 10.50
C LYS A 143 -10.35 5.67 9.07
N ALA A 144 -11.21 5.56 8.08
CA ALA A 144 -10.89 5.91 6.69
C ALA A 144 -10.53 7.40 6.54
N GLU A 145 -11.27 8.31 7.19
CA GLU A 145 -10.94 9.74 7.20
C GLU A 145 -9.60 10.02 7.89
N ALA A 146 -9.24 9.26 8.92
CA ALA A 146 -7.94 9.38 9.58
C ALA A 146 -6.79 8.96 8.65
N VAL A 147 -6.97 7.95 7.79
CA VAL A 147 -5.99 7.58 6.75
C VAL A 147 -5.78 8.74 5.77
N LEU A 148 -6.86 9.37 5.29
CA LEU A 148 -6.76 10.54 4.40
C LEU A 148 -5.98 11.70 5.03
N ALA A 149 -6.14 11.92 6.34
CA ALA A 149 -5.40 12.96 7.06
C ALA A 149 -3.93 12.57 7.33
N ALA A 150 -3.60 11.28 7.35
CA ALA A 150 -2.23 10.81 7.57
C ALA A 150 -1.33 11.03 6.34
N ASP A 151 -1.90 11.20 5.16
CA ASP A 151 -1.22 11.46 3.90
C ASP A 151 -0.33 12.72 3.98
N ASP A 152 -0.85 13.81 4.54
CA ASP A 152 -0.08 15.03 4.79
C ASP A 152 1.22 14.78 5.57
N THR A 153 1.25 13.76 6.43
CA THR A 153 2.43 13.38 7.21
C THR A 153 3.46 12.68 6.33
N VAL A 154 3.04 11.80 5.43
CA VAL A 154 3.92 11.11 4.46
C VAL A 154 4.53 12.13 3.49
N ASP A 155 3.72 13.06 2.99
CA ASP A 155 4.16 14.15 2.13
C ASP A 155 5.20 15.05 2.83
N ALA A 156 4.97 15.37 4.11
CA ALA A 156 5.93 16.15 4.88
C ALA A 156 7.26 15.41 5.07
N TYR A 157 7.26 14.10 5.27
CA TYR A 157 8.48 13.30 5.31
C TYR A 157 9.19 13.29 3.96
N PHE A 158 8.46 13.12 2.86
CA PHE A 158 9.04 13.18 1.50
C PHE A 158 9.80 14.50 1.27
N GLU A 159 9.18 15.64 1.58
CA GLU A 159 9.83 16.95 1.44
C GLU A 159 11.08 17.08 2.33
N GLN A 160 11.04 16.58 3.56
CA GLN A 160 12.19 16.59 4.46
C GLN A 160 13.34 15.72 3.94
N VAL A 161 13.05 14.49 3.48
CA VAL A 161 14.04 13.59 2.86
C VAL A 161 14.67 14.28 1.64
N LYS A 162 13.85 14.84 0.75
CA LYS A 162 14.32 15.56 -0.45
C LYS A 162 15.27 16.68 -0.09
N HIS A 163 14.92 17.50 0.90
CA HIS A 163 15.80 18.60 1.35
C HIS A 163 17.13 18.10 1.95
N ALA A 164 17.10 17.04 2.75
CA ALA A 164 18.28 16.43 3.32
C ALA A 164 19.22 15.89 2.23
N LEU A 165 18.67 15.22 1.21
CA LEU A 165 19.42 14.66 0.08
C LEU A 165 20.04 15.75 -0.80
N ILE A 166 19.35 16.87 -1.04
CA ILE A 166 19.90 18.04 -1.74
C ILE A 166 21.13 18.58 -0.97
N GLY A 167 21.02 18.71 0.35
CA GLY A 167 22.13 19.14 1.20
C GLY A 167 23.32 18.18 1.15
N ARG A 168 23.05 16.88 1.11
CA ARG A 168 24.09 15.84 0.98
C ARG A 168 24.84 15.93 -0.35
N ILE A 169 24.13 16.07 -1.47
CA ILE A 169 24.74 16.24 -2.80
C ILE A 169 25.59 17.54 -2.85
N ALA A 170 25.12 18.62 -2.24
CA ALA A 170 25.85 19.87 -2.20
C ALA A 170 27.13 19.78 -1.35
N ALA A 171 27.14 18.95 -0.31
CA ALA A 171 28.31 18.73 0.54
C ALA A 171 29.34 17.79 -0.10
N ASP A 172 28.88 16.73 -0.75
CA ASP A 172 29.72 15.79 -1.51
C ASP A 172 29.01 15.34 -2.80
N PRO A 173 29.40 15.89 -3.97
CA PRO A 173 28.82 15.46 -5.25
C PRO A 173 29.04 13.98 -5.60
N ALA A 174 29.99 13.30 -4.98
CA ALA A 174 30.21 11.87 -5.19
C ALA A 174 29.06 11.01 -4.60
N ASP A 175 28.29 11.54 -3.66
CA ASP A 175 27.09 10.91 -3.11
C ASP A 175 25.82 11.09 -3.99
N GLY A 176 25.95 11.74 -5.15
CA GLY A 176 24.81 12.09 -6.00
C GLY A 176 23.97 10.88 -6.42
N GLU A 177 24.61 9.80 -6.92
CA GLU A 177 23.91 8.57 -7.34
C GLU A 177 23.10 7.96 -6.18
N TYR A 178 23.75 7.78 -5.04
CA TYR A 178 23.11 7.24 -3.85
C TYR A 178 21.95 8.12 -3.34
N ALA A 179 22.12 9.43 -3.36
CA ALA A 179 21.06 10.35 -2.92
C ALA A 179 19.86 10.32 -3.87
N LEU A 180 20.07 10.13 -5.17
CA LEU A 180 18.99 9.96 -6.14
C LEU A 180 18.26 8.63 -5.94
N ASP A 181 18.97 7.54 -5.66
CA ASP A 181 18.38 6.25 -5.33
C ASP A 181 17.48 6.35 -4.09
N LEU A 182 17.96 7.00 -3.01
CA LEU A 182 17.15 7.23 -1.82
C LEU A 182 15.94 8.14 -2.08
N LEU A 183 16.07 9.14 -2.97
CA LEU A 183 14.94 9.97 -3.36
C LEU A 183 13.87 9.17 -4.11
N MET A 184 14.28 8.25 -4.98
CA MET A 184 13.34 7.34 -5.66
C MET A 184 12.63 6.41 -4.68
N ILE A 185 13.34 5.86 -3.71
CA ILE A 185 12.75 5.04 -2.63
C ILE A 185 11.72 5.86 -1.84
N ALA A 186 12.05 7.10 -1.45
CA ALA A 186 11.10 7.99 -0.78
C ALA A 186 9.86 8.25 -1.65
N LYS A 187 10.03 8.43 -2.97
CA LYS A 187 8.90 8.61 -3.89
C LYS A 187 8.01 7.37 -3.97
N TYR A 188 8.58 6.17 -3.91
CA TYR A 188 7.78 4.95 -3.87
C TYR A 188 6.99 4.81 -2.56
N PHE A 189 7.56 5.17 -1.42
CA PHE A 189 6.79 5.20 -0.17
C PHE A 189 5.64 6.23 -0.22
N GLU A 190 5.86 7.42 -0.78
CA GLU A 190 4.79 8.40 -0.97
C GLU A 190 3.68 7.83 -1.87
N ARG A 191 4.01 7.17 -2.99
CA ARG A 191 3.02 6.54 -3.86
C ARG A 191 2.24 5.40 -3.18
N ILE A 192 2.87 4.65 -2.29
CA ILE A 192 2.15 3.66 -1.45
C ILE A 192 1.14 4.38 -0.54
N GLY A 193 1.50 5.54 0.04
CA GLY A 193 0.57 6.40 0.78
C GLY A 193 -0.62 6.84 -0.07
N ASP A 194 -0.37 7.33 -1.30
CA ASP A 194 -1.43 7.68 -2.28
C ASP A 194 -2.39 6.50 -2.52
N HIS A 195 -1.88 5.29 -2.69
CA HIS A 195 -2.72 4.10 -2.86
C HIS A 195 -3.54 3.77 -1.60
N ALA A 196 -2.98 3.97 -0.41
CA ALA A 196 -3.72 3.79 0.83
C ALA A 196 -4.85 4.83 0.99
N THR A 197 -4.65 6.08 0.54
CA THR A 197 -5.73 7.09 0.49
C THR A 197 -6.82 6.69 -0.49
N ASN A 198 -6.47 6.19 -1.68
CA ASN A 198 -7.44 5.66 -2.63
C ASN A 198 -8.30 4.54 -2.01
N ILE A 199 -7.67 3.59 -1.32
CA ILE A 199 -8.39 2.52 -0.60
C ILE A 199 -9.36 3.14 0.42
N ALA A 200 -8.92 4.10 1.24
CA ALA A 200 -9.77 4.77 2.22
C ALA A 200 -10.97 5.50 1.59
N GLU A 201 -10.79 6.17 0.45
CA GLU A 201 -11.88 6.80 -0.31
C GLU A 201 -12.91 5.76 -0.80
N TRP A 202 -12.44 4.60 -1.29
CA TRP A 202 -13.34 3.50 -1.67
C TRP A 202 -14.07 2.91 -0.48
N VAL A 203 -13.46 2.87 0.70
CA VAL A 203 -14.13 2.48 1.96
C VAL A 203 -15.28 3.44 2.25
N ILE A 204 -15.03 4.76 2.25
CA ILE A 204 -16.05 5.79 2.48
C ILE A 204 -17.21 5.64 1.47
N PHE A 205 -16.88 5.47 0.17
CA PHE A 205 -17.88 5.24 -0.86
C PHE A 205 -18.71 3.98 -0.60
N SER A 206 -18.10 2.86 -0.19
CA SER A 206 -18.80 1.59 0.06
C SER A 206 -19.88 1.73 1.14
N ILE A 207 -19.63 2.59 2.13
CA ILE A 207 -20.50 2.83 3.28
C ILE A 207 -21.55 3.90 2.96
N THR A 208 -21.13 5.05 2.46
CA THR A 208 -21.98 6.24 2.29
C THR A 208 -22.67 6.30 0.94
N GLY A 209 -22.09 5.67 -0.10
CA GLY A 209 -22.53 5.79 -1.49
C GLY A 209 -22.14 7.13 -2.15
N ARG A 210 -21.28 7.91 -1.50
CA ARG A 210 -20.79 9.19 -2.02
C ARG A 210 -19.30 9.10 -2.28
N HIS A 211 -18.87 9.52 -3.46
CA HIS A 211 -17.45 9.81 -3.71
C HIS A 211 -17.12 11.18 -3.09
N LYS A 212 -15.90 11.33 -2.62
CA LYS A 212 -15.37 12.65 -2.26
C LYS A 212 -15.37 13.45 -3.57
N GLU A 213 -16.13 14.57 -3.60
CA GLU A 213 -16.05 15.51 -4.73
C GLU A 213 -14.61 16.08 -4.73
N GLY A 214 -13.92 15.93 -5.86
CA GLY A 214 -12.55 16.43 -6.05
C GLY A 214 -12.49 17.94 -6.11
#